data_df502322ff43f4ceb20bf45db3162223
#
_entry.id   df502322ff43f4ceb20bf45db3162223
#
_cell.length_a   1.000
_cell.length_b   1.000
_cell.length_c   1.000
_cell.angle_alpha   90.00
_cell.angle_beta   90.00
_cell.angle_gamma   90.00
#
_symmetry.space_group_name_H-M   'P 1'
#
loop_
_entity.id
_entity.type
_entity.pdbx_description
1 polymer ?
#
loop_
_entity_poly.entity_id
_entity_poly.type
_entity_poly.pdbx_seq_one_letter_code
_entity_poly.pdbx_strand_id
1 'polypeptide(L)'
;MAENEVEVNLSALSEDIEKLQAAVQQMDDKVKNVFDAVGELGRMWEGPEKEGFLRQIESDYQSCQEMCESLRDLIGGLTYAEGEYRKCEQRIDDLVEAVRI
;
A
#
# COMPACT_ATOMS: atom_id res chain seq x y z
N MET A 1 -5.25 2.14 31.59
CA MET A 1 -3.88 2.06 31.13
C MET A 1 -3.72 1.21 29.90
N ALA A 2 -4.02 -0.08 29.93
CA ALA A 2 -3.97 -0.91 28.72
C ALA A 2 -4.97 -0.45 27.64
N GLU A 3 -6.15 0.02 28.02
CA GLU A 3 -7.17 0.53 27.10
C GLU A 3 -6.68 1.78 26.36
N ASN A 4 -6.00 2.71 27.06
CA ASN A 4 -5.47 3.91 26.44
C ASN A 4 -4.34 3.61 25.45
N GLU A 5 -3.51 2.63 25.77
CA GLU A 5 -2.43 2.19 24.86
C GLU A 5 -3.00 1.57 23.58
N VAL A 6 -4.05 0.76 23.68
CA VAL A 6 -4.71 0.15 22.54
C VAL A 6 -5.36 1.22 21.66
N GLU A 7 -6.07 2.18 22.27
CA GLU A 7 -6.70 3.29 21.53
C GLU A 7 -5.67 4.14 20.77
N VAL A 8 -4.57 4.48 21.43
CA VAL A 8 -3.49 5.25 20.82
C VAL A 8 -2.85 4.46 19.67
N ASN A 9 -2.62 3.15 19.87
CA ASN A 9 -2.04 2.29 18.85
C ASN A 9 -2.96 2.16 17.64
N LEU A 10 -4.26 2.04 17.83
CA LEU A 10 -5.22 1.97 16.71
C LEU A 10 -5.27 3.28 15.92
N SER A 11 -5.21 4.42 16.61
CA SER A 11 -5.17 5.72 15.96
C SER A 11 -3.89 5.88 15.14
N ALA A 12 -2.75 5.50 15.72
CA ALA A 12 -1.47 5.52 15.02
C ALA A 12 -1.46 4.57 13.82
N LEU A 13 -2.04 3.39 13.98
CA LEU A 13 -2.14 2.40 12.89
C LEU A 13 -3.00 2.95 11.75
N SER A 14 -4.11 3.59 12.06
CA SER A 14 -4.99 4.21 11.05
C SER A 14 -4.24 5.29 10.26
N GLU A 15 -3.50 6.15 10.93
CA GLU A 15 -2.67 7.17 10.29
C GLU A 15 -1.60 6.56 9.40
N ASP A 16 -0.93 5.52 9.89
CA ASP A 16 0.12 4.84 9.14
C ASP A 16 -0.44 4.16 7.88
N ILE A 17 -1.62 3.57 7.97
CA ILE A 17 -2.30 2.98 6.81
C ILE A 17 -2.58 4.05 5.76
N GLU A 18 -3.09 5.21 6.16
CA GLU A 18 -3.33 6.33 5.25
C GLU A 18 -2.04 6.80 4.57
N LYS A 19 -0.96 6.91 5.34
CA LYS A 19 0.36 7.30 4.81
C LYS A 19 0.89 6.26 3.83
N LEU A 20 0.72 4.98 4.12
CA LEU A 20 1.13 3.90 3.23
C LEU A 20 0.32 3.91 1.93
N GLN A 21 -0.98 4.13 1.99
CA GLN A 21 -1.83 4.25 0.81
C GLN A 21 -1.37 5.39 -0.08
N ALA A 22 -1.12 6.55 0.51
CA ALA A 22 -0.63 7.71 -0.22
C ALA A 22 0.76 7.46 -0.83
N ALA A 23 1.65 6.82 -0.10
CA ALA A 23 3.00 6.51 -0.57
C ALA A 23 2.98 5.53 -1.73
N VAL A 24 2.15 4.49 -1.66
CA VAL A 24 2.02 3.50 -2.74
C VAL A 24 1.43 4.15 -3.99
N GLN A 25 0.45 5.03 -3.83
CA GLN A 25 -0.14 5.75 -4.97
C GLN A 25 0.91 6.66 -5.63
N GLN A 26 1.71 7.38 -4.85
CA GLN A 26 2.79 8.21 -5.37
C GLN A 26 3.83 7.36 -6.10
N MET A 27 4.19 6.21 -5.54
CA MET A 27 5.14 5.30 -6.16
C MET A 27 4.61 4.80 -7.50
N ASP A 28 3.34 4.39 -7.56
CA ASP A 28 2.70 3.93 -8.79
C ASP A 28 2.71 5.03 -9.86
N ASP A 29 2.36 6.25 -9.49
CA ASP A 29 2.37 7.39 -10.40
C ASP A 29 3.77 7.70 -10.94
N LYS A 30 4.77 7.66 -10.06
CA LYS A 30 6.17 7.90 -10.45
C LYS A 30 6.71 6.79 -11.34
N VAL A 31 6.37 5.54 -11.05
CA VAL A 31 6.75 4.39 -11.87
C VAL A 31 6.19 4.56 -13.28
N LYS A 32 4.92 4.89 -13.40
CA LYS A 32 4.28 5.14 -14.70
C LYS A 32 4.97 6.25 -15.47
N ASN A 33 5.29 7.35 -14.80
CA ASN A 33 5.97 8.49 -15.41
C ASN A 33 7.36 8.11 -15.91
N VAL A 34 8.13 7.38 -15.12
CA VAL A 34 9.47 6.94 -15.50
C VAL A 34 9.39 6.02 -16.71
N PHE A 35 8.50 5.05 -16.70
CA PHE A 35 8.40 4.08 -17.80
C PHE A 35 7.80 4.70 -19.06
N ASP A 36 6.94 5.69 -18.95
CA ASP A 36 6.49 6.48 -20.09
C ASP A 36 7.66 7.23 -20.75
N ALA A 37 8.49 7.88 -19.94
CA ALA A 37 9.67 8.59 -20.43
C ALA A 37 10.67 7.64 -21.09
N VAL A 38 10.92 6.48 -20.49
CA VAL A 38 11.81 5.46 -21.04
C VAL A 38 11.23 4.87 -22.34
N GLY A 39 9.92 4.69 -22.41
CA GLY A 39 9.24 4.23 -23.61
C GLY A 39 9.42 5.21 -24.78
N GLU A 40 9.33 6.51 -24.50
CA GLU A 40 9.59 7.55 -25.52
C GLU A 40 11.06 7.54 -25.98
N LEU A 41 11.98 7.35 -25.04
CA LEU A 41 13.39 7.21 -25.37
C LEU A 41 13.62 6.01 -26.32
N GLY A 42 12.95 4.91 -26.05
CA GLY A 42 13.00 3.70 -26.86
C GLY A 42 12.51 3.91 -28.29
N ARG A 43 11.54 4.81 -28.50
CA ARG A 43 11.04 5.14 -29.83
C ARG A 43 12.07 5.85 -30.69
N MET A 44 12.98 6.57 -30.03
CA MET A 44 14.07 7.29 -30.73
C MET A 44 15.28 6.41 -30.96
N TRP A 45 15.31 5.22 -30.41
CA TRP A 45 16.42 4.30 -30.53
C TRP A 45 16.30 3.49 -31.81
N GLU A 46 17.36 3.54 -32.61
CA GLU A 46 17.48 2.73 -33.83
C GLU A 46 18.62 1.74 -33.64
N GLY A 47 18.41 0.51 -34.07
CA GLY A 47 19.45 -0.50 -34.03
C GLY A 47 18.94 -1.85 -33.52
N PRO A 48 19.76 -2.91 -33.64
CA PRO A 48 19.35 -4.28 -33.30
C PRO A 48 19.15 -4.51 -31.80
N GLU A 49 19.67 -3.64 -30.95
CA GLU A 49 19.52 -3.78 -29.49
C GLU A 49 18.22 -3.21 -28.95
N LYS A 50 17.45 -2.51 -29.80
CA LYS A 50 16.18 -1.87 -29.40
C LYS A 50 15.19 -2.87 -28.83
N GLU A 51 15.01 -4.03 -29.45
CA GLU A 51 14.05 -5.04 -29.00
C GLU A 51 14.41 -5.59 -27.64
N GLY A 52 15.70 -5.86 -27.39
CA GLY A 52 16.18 -6.32 -26.10
C GLY A 52 15.93 -5.31 -25.01
N PHE A 53 16.20 -4.04 -25.30
CA PHE A 53 15.94 -2.92 -24.39
C PHE A 53 14.45 -2.82 -24.04
N LEU A 54 13.58 -2.84 -25.05
CA LEU A 54 12.13 -2.73 -24.83
C LEU A 54 11.58 -3.90 -24.04
N ARG A 55 12.06 -5.12 -24.28
CA ARG A 55 11.65 -6.28 -23.48
C ARG A 55 12.08 -6.16 -22.04
N GLN A 56 13.29 -5.67 -21.79
CA GLN A 56 13.77 -5.46 -20.43
C GLN A 56 12.94 -4.42 -19.70
N ILE A 57 12.61 -3.31 -20.37
CA ILE A 57 11.77 -2.24 -19.82
C ILE A 57 10.38 -2.76 -19.48
N GLU A 58 9.77 -3.55 -20.38
CA GLU A 58 8.46 -4.13 -20.15
C GLU A 58 8.48 -5.08 -18.94
N SER A 59 9.51 -5.92 -18.84
CA SER A 59 9.68 -6.83 -17.71
C SER A 59 9.86 -6.07 -16.40
N ASP A 60 10.68 -5.03 -16.40
CA ASP A 60 10.93 -4.21 -15.21
C ASP A 60 9.67 -3.45 -14.78
N TYR A 61 8.91 -2.93 -15.75
CA TYR A 61 7.63 -2.28 -15.48
C TYR A 61 6.65 -3.24 -14.81
N GLN A 62 6.54 -4.44 -15.35
CA GLN A 62 5.67 -5.48 -14.78
C GLN A 62 6.08 -5.83 -13.34
N SER A 63 7.37 -5.96 -13.08
CA SER A 63 7.88 -6.22 -11.72
C SER A 63 7.52 -5.09 -10.75
N CYS A 64 7.63 -3.84 -11.18
CA CYS A 64 7.23 -2.69 -10.38
C CYS A 64 5.72 -2.68 -10.10
N GLN A 65 4.91 -3.04 -11.10
CA GLN A 65 3.46 -3.15 -10.93
C GLN A 65 3.10 -4.23 -9.92
N GLU A 66 3.73 -5.39 -9.99
CA GLU A 66 3.53 -6.49 -9.05
C GLU A 66 3.92 -6.08 -7.63
N MET A 67 5.00 -5.32 -7.48
CA MET A 67 5.40 -4.80 -6.18
C MET A 67 4.34 -3.85 -5.60
N CYS A 68 3.79 -2.96 -6.43
CA CYS A 68 2.69 -2.07 -6.00
C CYS A 68 1.46 -2.86 -5.58
N GLU A 69 1.11 -3.92 -6.31
CA GLU A 69 -0.01 -4.80 -5.95
C GLU A 69 0.24 -5.50 -4.62
N SER A 70 1.45 -6.02 -4.40
CA SER A 70 1.80 -6.67 -3.14
C SER A 70 1.71 -5.70 -1.96
N LEU A 71 2.13 -4.46 -2.15
CA LEU A 71 2.01 -3.43 -1.11
C LEU A 71 0.54 -3.08 -0.84
N ARG A 72 -0.30 -3.03 -1.86
CA ARG A 72 -1.74 -2.81 -1.69
C ARG A 72 -2.40 -3.97 -0.95
N ASP A 73 -1.98 -5.20 -1.23
CA ASP A 73 -2.47 -6.38 -0.51
C ASP A 73 -2.08 -6.32 0.96
N LEU A 74 -0.85 -5.91 1.25
CA LEU A 74 -0.39 -5.70 2.63
C LEU A 74 -1.24 -4.65 3.34
N ILE A 75 -1.51 -3.53 2.68
CA ILE A 75 -2.35 -2.46 3.22
C ILE A 75 -3.76 -2.99 3.47
N GLY A 76 -4.30 -3.80 2.57
CA GLY A 76 -5.59 -4.45 2.76
C GLY A 76 -5.63 -5.34 3.99
N GLY A 77 -4.56 -6.10 4.22
CA GLY A 77 -4.41 -6.91 5.42
C GLY A 77 -4.34 -6.09 6.70
N LEU A 78 -3.60 -4.98 6.67
CA LEU A 78 -3.51 -4.06 7.81
C LEU A 78 -4.87 -3.40 8.11
N THR A 79 -5.59 -3.00 7.08
CA THR A 79 -6.92 -2.41 7.21
C THR A 79 -7.91 -3.40 7.81
N TYR A 80 -7.84 -4.65 7.37
CA TYR A 80 -8.67 -5.72 7.94
C TYR A 80 -8.35 -5.93 9.42
N ALA A 81 -7.07 -6.02 9.76
CA ALA A 81 -6.63 -6.20 11.14
C ALA A 81 -7.08 -5.04 12.03
N GLU A 82 -6.96 -3.81 11.55
CA GLU A 82 -7.47 -2.63 12.26
C GLU A 82 -8.95 -2.76 12.56
N GLY A 83 -9.74 -3.16 11.55
CA GLY A 83 -11.19 -3.35 11.71
C GLY A 83 -11.52 -4.39 12.77
N GLU A 84 -10.77 -5.49 12.80
CA GLU A 84 -10.96 -6.54 13.80
C GLU A 84 -10.61 -6.07 15.21
N TYR A 85 -9.53 -5.29 15.35
CA TYR A 85 -9.16 -4.70 16.64
C TYR A 85 -10.23 -3.73 17.15
N ARG A 86 -10.79 -2.90 16.27
CA ARG A 86 -11.86 -1.97 16.63
C ARG A 86 -13.12 -2.70 17.10
N LYS A 87 -13.48 -3.80 16.44
CA LYS A 87 -14.60 -4.63 16.86
C LYS A 87 -14.36 -5.25 18.22
N CYS A 88 -13.16 -5.71 18.48
CA CYS A 88 -12.77 -6.28 19.76
C CYS A 88 -12.89 -5.25 20.88
N GLU A 89 -12.38 -4.03 20.64
CA GLU A 89 -12.49 -2.91 21.58
C GLU A 89 -13.95 -2.57 21.87
N GLN A 90 -14.79 -2.52 20.85
CA GLN A 90 -16.21 -2.23 21.01
C GLN A 90 -16.91 -3.29 21.86
N ARG A 91 -16.58 -4.56 21.67
CA ARG A 91 -17.11 -5.65 22.49
C ARG A 91 -16.73 -5.52 23.95
N ILE A 92 -15.49 -5.12 24.22
CA ILE A 92 -15.00 -4.89 25.57
C ILE A 92 -15.76 -3.74 26.21
N ASP A 93 -15.93 -2.63 25.49
CA ASP A 93 -16.68 -1.47 25.96
C ASP A 93 -18.14 -1.84 26.27
N ASP A 94 -18.77 -2.62 25.41
CA ASP A 94 -20.15 -3.07 25.60
C ASP A 94 -20.28 -3.96 26.84
N LEU A 95 -19.29 -4.83 27.09
CA LEU A 95 -19.28 -5.68 28.28
C LEU A 95 -19.11 -4.85 29.56
N VAL A 96 -18.23 -3.86 29.52
CA VAL A 96 -18.00 -2.96 30.66
C VAL A 96 -19.28 -2.17 30.97
N GLU A 97 -19.98 -1.67 29.96
CA GLU A 97 -21.26 -0.98 30.14
C GLU A 97 -22.32 -1.89 30.74
N ALA A 98 -22.40 -3.14 30.28
CA ALA A 98 -23.34 -4.11 30.81
C ALA A 98 -23.10 -4.42 32.28
N VAL A 99 -21.87 -4.43 32.73
CA VAL A 99 -21.49 -4.71 34.12
C VAL A 99 -21.76 -3.50 35.04
N ARG A 100 -21.78 -2.29 34.49
CA ARG A 100 -22.02 -1.06 35.26
C ARG A 100 -23.44 -0.89 35.76
N ILE A 101 -24.35 -1.70 35.31
CA ILE A 101 -25.75 -1.71 35.81
C ILE A 101 -25.81 -2.47 37.12
#